data_aba793801e10dfd613ca1dfa279c0858
#
_entry.id   aba793801e10dfd613ca1dfa279c0858
#
_cell.length_a   1.000
_cell.length_b   1.000
_cell.length_c   1.000
_cell.angle_alpha   90.00
_cell.angle_beta   90.00
_cell.angle_gamma   90.00
#
_symmetry.space_group_name_H-M   'P 1'
#
loop_
_entity.id
_entity.type
_entity.pdbx_description
1 polymer ?
#
loop_
_entity_poly.entity_id
_entity_poly.type
_entity_poly.pdbx_seq_one_letter_code
_entity_poly.pdbx_strand_id
1 'polypeptide(L)'
;KVSNGRNVRLAGEDFKAGDLILEKDNTIEPHVMMSAIANGIKSIKVYSPPKVSIVTTGSELDNKDGPSIANTNGPYLEASLRRSGIIIHQSFHVKDVKEQIRDRLQQSIDLGSDVIITTGGVSAGKADFVPSVLAEMGADILFHKVWIRPGKPILMAVFSSGQIVFGLPGNPVSVAVGLRFFVNQALRLMQGQSIEPKMKAINKSEYKKSKKFCFFAKAHTTVNAQGILETNILSGQESFKLKPFNQTNSWAIIPEGLDALKKDQEIEIVPLNMGESINP
;
A
#
# COMPACT_ATOMS: atom_id res chain seq x y z
N LYS A 1 -42.43 42.79 1.81
CA LYS A 1 -42.26 42.90 0.34
C LYS A 1 -40.89 42.35 -0.02
N VAL A 2 -40.85 41.42 -0.96
CA VAL A 2 -39.58 40.91 -1.51
C VAL A 2 -39.14 41.90 -2.61
N SER A 3 -37.90 42.40 -2.52
CA SER A 3 -37.33 43.27 -3.57
C SER A 3 -37.14 42.50 -4.88
N ASN A 4 -37.29 43.21 -6.02
CA ASN A 4 -37.11 42.61 -7.34
C ASN A 4 -35.68 42.03 -7.47
N GLY A 5 -35.56 40.80 -7.93
CA GLY A 5 -34.25 40.08 -8.05
C GLY A 5 -33.74 39.40 -6.79
N ARG A 6 -34.40 39.53 -5.62
CA ARG A 6 -34.01 38.82 -4.40
C ARG A 6 -34.25 37.30 -4.57
N ASN A 7 -33.25 36.49 -4.27
CA ASN A 7 -33.23 35.03 -4.44
C ASN A 7 -33.26 34.58 -5.92
N VAL A 8 -32.94 35.43 -6.88
CA VAL A 8 -32.71 35.08 -8.28
C VAL A 8 -31.21 35.04 -8.53
N ARG A 9 -30.67 33.88 -8.87
CA ARG A 9 -29.29 33.76 -9.30
C ARG A 9 -29.17 34.18 -10.76
N LEU A 10 -28.16 35.01 -11.07
CA LEU A 10 -27.87 35.42 -12.43
C LEU A 10 -27.03 34.37 -13.14
N ALA A 11 -27.17 34.26 -14.44
CA ALA A 11 -26.30 33.43 -15.26
C ALA A 11 -24.83 33.84 -15.10
N GLY A 12 -23.95 32.85 -14.79
CA GLY A 12 -22.53 33.11 -14.56
C GLY A 12 -22.18 33.70 -13.17
N GLU A 13 -23.13 33.75 -12.25
CA GLU A 13 -22.89 34.20 -10.86
C GLU A 13 -21.98 33.25 -10.09
N ASP A 14 -22.07 31.95 -10.35
CA ASP A 14 -21.25 30.89 -9.72
C ASP A 14 -20.17 30.41 -10.72
N PHE A 15 -20.57 29.74 -11.80
CA PHE A 15 -19.68 29.29 -12.86
C PHE A 15 -19.95 30.03 -14.17
N LYS A 16 -18.89 30.39 -14.87
CA LYS A 16 -18.95 30.96 -16.24
C LYS A 16 -18.51 29.89 -17.26
N ALA A 17 -18.91 30.07 -18.49
CA ALA A 17 -18.43 29.20 -19.56
C ALA A 17 -16.89 29.29 -19.68
N GLY A 18 -16.23 28.14 -19.59
CA GLY A 18 -14.76 28.04 -19.62
C GLY A 18 -14.11 27.91 -18.22
N ASP A 19 -14.86 28.08 -17.14
CA ASP A 19 -14.31 27.87 -15.80
C ASP A 19 -13.95 26.40 -15.58
N LEU A 20 -12.80 26.17 -14.94
CA LEU A 20 -12.29 24.85 -14.64
C LEU A 20 -13.00 24.29 -13.39
N ILE A 21 -13.64 23.12 -13.52
CA ILE A 21 -14.33 22.46 -12.40
C ILE A 21 -13.40 21.48 -11.70
N LEU A 22 -12.53 20.77 -12.44
CA LEU A 22 -11.61 19.77 -11.93
C LEU A 22 -10.36 19.72 -12.79
N GLU A 23 -9.22 19.78 -12.18
CA GLU A 23 -7.93 19.56 -12.87
C GLU A 23 -7.70 18.07 -13.12
N LYS A 24 -6.89 17.79 -14.16
CA LYS A 24 -6.40 16.43 -14.43
C LYS A 24 -5.65 15.88 -13.20
N ASP A 25 -5.74 14.58 -13.00
CA ASP A 25 -5.07 13.82 -11.93
C ASP A 25 -5.57 14.12 -10.49
N ASN A 26 -6.62 14.94 -10.36
CA ASN A 26 -7.30 15.14 -9.08
C ASN A 26 -8.39 14.08 -8.85
N THR A 27 -8.63 13.75 -7.59
CA THR A 27 -9.71 12.85 -7.18
C THR A 27 -11.07 13.54 -7.37
N ILE A 28 -12.04 12.81 -7.91
CA ILE A 28 -13.42 13.29 -8.01
C ILE A 28 -14.11 13.12 -6.66
N GLU A 29 -14.00 14.14 -5.84
CA GLU A 29 -14.66 14.19 -4.54
C GLU A 29 -16.17 14.49 -4.69
N PRO A 30 -17.03 14.15 -3.70
CA PRO A 30 -18.48 14.35 -3.80
C PRO A 30 -18.89 15.79 -4.13
N HIS A 31 -18.20 16.80 -3.60
CA HIS A 31 -18.46 18.21 -3.90
C HIS A 31 -18.12 18.59 -5.35
N VAL A 32 -17.07 17.99 -5.92
CA VAL A 32 -16.71 18.18 -7.34
C VAL A 32 -17.77 17.54 -8.24
N MET A 33 -18.26 16.36 -7.89
CA MET A 33 -19.36 15.71 -8.60
C MET A 33 -20.63 16.58 -8.60
N MET A 34 -20.95 17.21 -7.46
CA MET A 34 -22.07 18.15 -7.35
C MET A 34 -21.90 19.32 -8.32
N SER A 35 -20.72 19.92 -8.36
CA SER A 35 -20.41 21.02 -9.27
C SER A 35 -20.49 20.61 -10.74
N ALA A 36 -19.96 19.43 -11.10
CA ALA A 36 -20.01 18.90 -12.46
C ALA A 36 -21.46 18.68 -12.93
N ILE A 37 -22.30 18.07 -12.08
CA ILE A 37 -23.71 17.82 -12.39
C ILE A 37 -24.47 19.14 -12.52
N ALA A 38 -24.25 20.11 -11.63
CA ALA A 38 -24.91 21.43 -11.69
C ALA A 38 -24.60 22.18 -13.00
N ASN A 39 -23.42 21.93 -13.58
CA ASN A 39 -22.99 22.50 -14.86
C ASN A 39 -23.31 21.60 -16.07
N GLY A 40 -24.15 20.57 -15.92
CA GLY A 40 -24.63 19.72 -17.02
C GLY A 40 -23.62 18.70 -17.54
N ILE A 41 -22.52 18.44 -16.84
CA ILE A 41 -21.52 17.43 -17.21
C ILE A 41 -22.11 16.05 -16.87
N LYS A 42 -22.28 15.21 -17.91
CA LYS A 42 -22.92 13.90 -17.79
C LYS A 42 -21.91 12.76 -17.64
N SER A 43 -20.67 12.96 -18.06
CA SER A 43 -19.62 11.94 -18.00
C SER A 43 -18.24 12.59 -17.87
N ILE A 44 -17.37 11.95 -17.10
CA ILE A 44 -15.98 12.38 -16.90
C ILE A 44 -15.08 11.17 -17.20
N LYS A 45 -14.01 11.36 -17.94
CA LYS A 45 -12.99 10.33 -18.15
C LYS A 45 -12.14 10.17 -16.89
N VAL A 46 -12.00 8.94 -16.43
CA VAL A 46 -11.22 8.60 -15.25
C VAL A 46 -10.20 7.51 -15.55
N TYR A 47 -9.17 7.37 -14.72
CA TYR A 47 -8.28 6.22 -14.78
C TYR A 47 -9.04 4.94 -14.40
N SER A 48 -8.79 3.87 -15.13
CA SER A 48 -9.33 2.55 -14.77
C SER A 48 -8.68 2.04 -13.48
N PRO A 49 -9.44 1.47 -12.55
CA PRO A 49 -8.85 0.83 -11.37
C PRO A 49 -7.88 -0.29 -11.80
N PRO A 50 -6.67 -0.35 -11.23
CA PRO A 50 -5.74 -1.44 -11.52
C PRO A 50 -6.31 -2.80 -11.10
N LYS A 51 -6.03 -3.81 -11.90
CA LYS A 51 -6.44 -5.19 -11.68
C LYS A 51 -5.30 -5.95 -11.03
N VAL A 52 -5.54 -6.56 -9.88
CA VAL A 52 -4.51 -7.19 -9.05
C VAL A 52 -4.78 -8.68 -8.90
N SER A 53 -3.75 -9.51 -9.11
CA SER A 53 -3.73 -10.91 -8.70
C SER A 53 -2.80 -11.11 -7.50
N ILE A 54 -3.20 -11.99 -6.59
CA ILE A 54 -2.44 -12.36 -5.40
C ILE A 54 -2.04 -13.83 -5.50
N VAL A 55 -0.77 -14.13 -5.28
CA VAL A 55 -0.23 -15.50 -5.27
C VAL A 55 0.54 -15.71 -3.96
N THR A 56 -0.08 -16.37 -2.98
CA THR A 56 0.60 -16.75 -1.74
C THR A 56 1.34 -18.07 -1.92
N THR A 57 2.63 -18.11 -1.54
CA THR A 57 3.43 -19.34 -1.57
C THR A 57 3.81 -19.77 -0.17
N GLY A 58 3.90 -21.06 0.04
CA GLY A 58 4.31 -21.66 1.30
C GLY A 58 3.80 -23.08 1.44
N SER A 59 4.70 -24.06 1.47
CA SER A 59 4.33 -25.48 1.67
C SER A 59 3.85 -25.75 3.09
N GLU A 60 4.18 -24.86 4.05
CA GLU A 60 3.74 -24.91 5.44
C GLU A 60 2.32 -24.36 5.65
N LEU A 61 1.79 -23.62 4.66
CA LEU A 61 0.47 -23.02 4.78
C LEU A 61 -0.59 -24.07 4.50
N ASP A 62 -1.57 -24.19 5.41
CA ASP A 62 -2.71 -25.12 5.28
C ASP A 62 -2.31 -26.59 5.04
N ASN A 63 -1.16 -27.01 5.55
CA ASN A 63 -0.68 -28.39 5.43
C ASN A 63 -1.56 -29.34 6.24
N LYS A 64 -2.27 -30.28 5.57
CA LYS A 64 -3.16 -31.24 6.20
C LYS A 64 -2.43 -32.41 6.85
N ASP A 65 -1.19 -32.68 6.43
CA ASP A 65 -0.43 -33.88 6.80
C ASP A 65 0.70 -33.61 7.81
N GLY A 66 0.77 -32.39 8.40
CA GLY A 66 1.82 -32.01 9.33
C GLY A 66 1.57 -30.66 10.01
N PRO A 67 2.58 -30.09 10.69
CA PRO A 67 2.48 -28.76 11.26
C PRO A 67 2.10 -27.75 10.20
N SER A 68 1.04 -26.99 10.45
CA SER A 68 0.53 -26.02 9.50
C SER A 68 0.46 -24.63 10.11
N ILE A 69 0.68 -23.63 9.28
CA ILE A 69 0.51 -22.20 9.62
C ILE A 69 -0.64 -21.67 8.75
N ALA A 70 -1.55 -20.92 9.37
CA ALA A 70 -2.65 -20.31 8.63
C ALA A 70 -2.11 -19.28 7.63
N ASN A 71 -2.66 -19.26 6.43
CA ASN A 71 -2.38 -18.22 5.43
C ASN A 71 -2.99 -16.89 5.88
N THR A 72 -2.20 -16.06 6.56
CA THR A 72 -2.63 -14.73 7.02
C THR A 72 -2.41 -13.65 5.96
N ASN A 73 -1.46 -13.85 5.05
CA ASN A 73 -1.04 -12.84 4.07
C ASN A 73 -2.08 -12.62 2.97
N GLY A 74 -2.64 -13.69 2.42
CA GLY A 74 -3.67 -13.60 1.36
C GLY A 74 -4.88 -12.80 1.81
N PRO A 75 -5.60 -13.21 2.88
CA PRO A 75 -6.73 -12.46 3.41
C PRO A 75 -6.42 -11.02 3.81
N TYR A 76 -5.22 -10.76 4.37
CA TYR A 76 -4.80 -9.40 4.70
C TYR A 76 -4.66 -8.53 3.44
N LEU A 77 -3.98 -9.02 2.41
CA LEU A 77 -3.83 -8.31 1.13
C LEU A 77 -5.18 -8.05 0.47
N GLU A 78 -6.05 -9.07 0.42
CA GLU A 78 -7.40 -8.92 -0.14
C GLU A 78 -8.21 -7.85 0.56
N ALA A 79 -8.30 -7.91 1.89
CA ALA A 79 -9.05 -6.95 2.68
C ALA A 79 -8.50 -5.51 2.50
N SER A 80 -7.17 -5.35 2.50
CA SER A 80 -6.52 -4.06 2.36
C SER A 80 -6.72 -3.45 0.96
N LEU A 81 -6.59 -4.25 -0.10
CA LEU A 81 -6.75 -3.80 -1.48
C LEU A 81 -8.21 -3.46 -1.80
N ARG A 82 -9.18 -4.29 -1.36
CA ARG A 82 -10.62 -4.01 -1.52
C ARG A 82 -11.04 -2.71 -0.84
N ARG A 83 -10.48 -2.43 0.34
CA ARG A 83 -10.72 -1.18 1.06
C ARG A 83 -10.24 0.04 0.26
N SER A 84 -9.17 -0.10 -0.53
CA SER A 84 -8.64 0.95 -1.41
C SER A 84 -9.34 1.00 -2.78
N GLY A 85 -10.44 0.26 -2.99
CA GLY A 85 -11.20 0.24 -4.24
C GLY A 85 -10.52 -0.51 -5.39
N ILE A 86 -9.50 -1.31 -5.10
CA ILE A 86 -8.75 -2.09 -6.11
C ILE A 86 -9.53 -3.34 -6.51
N ILE A 87 -9.54 -3.66 -7.80
CA ILE A 87 -10.15 -4.87 -8.33
C ILE A 87 -9.20 -6.05 -8.15
N ILE A 88 -9.61 -7.03 -7.35
CA ILE A 88 -8.87 -8.29 -7.21
C ILE A 88 -9.42 -9.29 -8.22
N HIS A 89 -8.60 -9.64 -9.21
CA HIS A 89 -8.93 -10.62 -10.24
C HIS A 89 -8.94 -12.02 -9.68
N GLN A 90 -7.86 -12.41 -9.00
CA GLN A 90 -7.66 -13.74 -8.44
C GLN A 90 -6.80 -13.67 -7.17
N SER A 91 -7.03 -14.63 -6.29
CA SER A 91 -6.18 -14.91 -5.14
C SER A 91 -5.91 -16.40 -5.09
N PHE A 92 -4.64 -16.77 -5.20
CA PHE A 92 -4.19 -18.15 -5.25
C PHE A 92 -3.33 -18.47 -4.04
N HIS A 93 -3.40 -19.71 -3.59
CA HIS A 93 -2.40 -20.31 -2.73
C HIS A 93 -1.73 -21.47 -3.47
N VAL A 94 -0.39 -21.52 -3.43
CA VAL A 94 0.41 -22.60 -4.02
C VAL A 94 1.51 -23.06 -3.06
N LYS A 95 1.95 -24.28 -3.22
CA LYS A 95 3.14 -24.79 -2.53
C LYS A 95 4.40 -24.14 -3.13
N ASP A 96 5.53 -24.24 -2.41
CA ASP A 96 6.84 -23.81 -2.89
C ASP A 96 7.36 -24.80 -3.95
N VAL A 97 6.67 -24.85 -5.10
CA VAL A 97 6.99 -25.66 -6.26
C VAL A 97 7.06 -24.74 -7.47
N LYS A 98 8.19 -24.78 -8.18
CA LYS A 98 8.54 -23.86 -9.26
C LYS A 98 7.48 -23.80 -10.36
N GLU A 99 7.00 -24.96 -10.76
CA GLU A 99 5.98 -25.14 -11.81
C GLU A 99 4.65 -24.50 -11.38
N GLN A 100 4.21 -24.75 -10.14
CA GLN A 100 2.97 -24.18 -9.63
C GLN A 100 3.03 -22.64 -9.54
N ILE A 101 4.17 -22.09 -9.10
CA ILE A 101 4.37 -20.65 -9.05
C ILE A 101 4.31 -20.07 -10.47
N ARG A 102 5.01 -20.68 -11.43
CA ARG A 102 5.00 -20.30 -12.85
C ARG A 102 3.58 -20.28 -13.42
N ASP A 103 2.84 -21.37 -13.23
CA ASP A 103 1.47 -21.54 -13.76
C ASP A 103 0.54 -20.44 -13.23
N ARG A 104 0.64 -20.07 -11.93
CA ARG A 104 -0.19 -19.03 -11.36
C ARG A 104 0.21 -17.63 -11.81
N LEU A 105 1.50 -17.38 -11.98
CA LEU A 105 1.98 -16.11 -12.57
C LEU A 105 1.49 -15.98 -14.01
N GLN A 106 1.62 -17.03 -14.82
CA GLN A 106 1.14 -17.06 -16.21
C GLN A 106 -0.38 -16.85 -16.25
N GLN A 107 -1.14 -17.57 -15.43
CA GLN A 107 -2.59 -17.41 -15.34
C GLN A 107 -2.99 -15.97 -14.95
N SER A 108 -2.23 -15.34 -14.05
CA SER A 108 -2.49 -13.95 -13.66
C SER A 108 -2.24 -12.97 -14.82
N ILE A 109 -1.22 -13.22 -15.64
CA ILE A 109 -0.94 -12.47 -16.87
C ILE A 109 -2.08 -12.66 -17.89
N ASP A 110 -2.48 -13.89 -18.14
CA ASP A 110 -3.53 -14.25 -19.09
C ASP A 110 -4.91 -13.65 -18.73
N LEU A 111 -5.18 -13.50 -17.44
CA LEU A 111 -6.37 -12.81 -16.91
C LEU A 111 -6.30 -11.28 -17.09
N GLY A 112 -5.18 -10.74 -17.56
CA GLY A 112 -4.99 -9.31 -17.76
C GLY A 112 -4.82 -8.53 -16.46
N SER A 113 -4.15 -9.11 -15.46
CA SER A 113 -3.78 -8.37 -14.25
C SER A 113 -2.71 -7.34 -14.57
N ASP A 114 -2.87 -6.13 -14.06
CA ASP A 114 -1.88 -5.06 -14.17
C ASP A 114 -0.76 -5.23 -13.14
N VAL A 115 -1.11 -5.72 -11.96
CA VAL A 115 -0.18 -5.97 -10.85
C VAL A 115 -0.37 -7.37 -10.30
N ILE A 116 0.73 -8.09 -10.07
CA ILE A 116 0.75 -9.39 -9.43
C ILE A 116 1.54 -9.26 -8.12
N ILE A 117 0.94 -9.68 -7.01
CA ILE A 117 1.58 -9.66 -5.70
C ILE A 117 1.85 -11.10 -5.29
N THR A 118 3.12 -11.47 -5.10
CA THR A 118 3.46 -12.74 -4.47
C THR A 118 3.84 -12.55 -3.01
N THR A 119 3.56 -13.52 -2.14
CA THR A 119 4.06 -13.54 -0.75
C THR A 119 4.74 -14.85 -0.45
N GLY A 120 5.91 -14.81 0.20
CA GLY A 120 6.79 -15.96 0.35
C GLY A 120 7.72 -16.15 -0.87
N GLY A 121 8.64 -17.08 -0.77
CA GLY A 121 9.52 -17.48 -1.87
C GLY A 121 10.50 -16.43 -2.42
N VAL A 122 10.77 -15.34 -1.71
CA VAL A 122 11.61 -14.20 -2.16
C VAL A 122 12.86 -13.94 -1.32
N SER A 123 13.13 -14.70 -0.26
CA SER A 123 14.29 -14.48 0.62
C SER A 123 15.60 -15.00 -0.01
N ALA A 124 16.34 -15.83 0.68
CA ALA A 124 17.58 -16.45 0.17
C ALA A 124 17.63 -17.94 0.51
N GLY A 125 16.50 -18.54 0.84
CA GLY A 125 16.35 -19.96 1.13
C GLY A 125 16.35 -20.84 -0.13
N LYS A 126 16.55 -22.14 0.06
CA LYS A 126 16.53 -23.11 -1.06
C LYS A 126 15.15 -23.23 -1.74
N ALA A 127 14.07 -22.81 -1.05
CA ALA A 127 12.70 -22.84 -1.56
C ALA A 127 12.20 -21.45 -2.07
N ASP A 128 13.10 -20.47 -2.20
CA ASP A 128 12.76 -19.13 -2.66
C ASP A 128 12.81 -19.05 -4.20
N PHE A 129 11.78 -19.61 -4.85
CA PHE A 129 11.75 -19.78 -6.30
C PHE A 129 11.24 -18.57 -7.08
N VAL A 130 10.55 -17.61 -6.45
CA VAL A 130 9.91 -16.49 -7.15
C VAL A 130 10.89 -15.69 -8.03
N PRO A 131 12.09 -15.30 -7.56
CA PRO A 131 13.04 -14.56 -8.41
C PRO A 131 13.48 -15.35 -9.65
N SER A 132 13.78 -16.66 -9.48
CA SER A 132 14.23 -17.51 -10.60
C SER A 132 13.11 -17.77 -11.60
N VAL A 133 11.88 -17.98 -11.13
CA VAL A 133 10.71 -18.17 -12.00
C VAL A 133 10.43 -16.91 -12.81
N LEU A 134 10.47 -15.73 -12.19
CA LEU A 134 10.28 -14.46 -12.91
C LEU A 134 11.33 -14.25 -14.00
N ALA A 135 12.61 -14.50 -13.68
CA ALA A 135 13.68 -14.39 -14.65
C ALA A 135 13.52 -15.39 -15.81
N GLU A 136 13.15 -16.65 -15.54
CA GLU A 136 12.89 -17.67 -16.56
C GLU A 136 11.65 -17.35 -17.43
N MET A 137 10.67 -16.62 -16.89
CA MET A 137 9.51 -16.12 -17.62
C MET A 137 9.81 -14.84 -18.42
N GLY A 138 11.03 -14.31 -18.34
CA GLY A 138 11.46 -13.11 -19.09
C GLY A 138 11.07 -11.79 -18.43
N ALA A 139 10.78 -11.79 -17.14
CA ALA A 139 10.58 -10.54 -16.40
C ALA A 139 11.91 -9.85 -16.09
N ASP A 140 11.95 -8.52 -16.24
CA ASP A 140 13.08 -7.70 -15.80
C ASP A 140 12.94 -7.41 -14.30
N ILE A 141 13.91 -7.88 -13.51
CA ILE A 141 13.93 -7.66 -12.04
C ILE A 141 14.57 -6.29 -11.77
N LEU A 142 13.73 -5.29 -11.50
CA LEU A 142 14.18 -3.92 -11.26
C LEU A 142 14.95 -3.77 -9.94
N PHE A 143 14.52 -4.46 -8.91
CA PHE A 143 15.27 -4.60 -7.66
C PHE A 143 14.87 -5.88 -6.90
N HIS A 144 15.84 -6.39 -6.13
CA HIS A 144 15.66 -7.48 -5.17
C HIS A 144 16.52 -7.21 -3.96
N LYS A 145 15.92 -7.17 -2.77
CA LYS A 145 16.51 -6.80 -1.47
C LYS A 145 16.83 -5.30 -1.37
N VAL A 146 16.10 -4.63 -0.51
CA VAL A 146 16.26 -3.21 -0.18
C VAL A 146 16.70 -3.04 1.29
N TRP A 147 17.36 -1.93 1.61
CA TRP A 147 17.87 -1.67 2.96
C TRP A 147 16.77 -1.13 3.90
N ILE A 148 15.71 -1.91 4.08
CA ILE A 148 14.58 -1.59 4.99
C ILE A 148 14.39 -2.67 6.06
N ARG A 149 13.71 -2.33 7.14
CA ARG A 149 13.18 -3.23 8.15
C ARG A 149 11.77 -2.81 8.60
N PRO A 150 10.83 -3.78 8.73
CA PRO A 150 10.86 -5.12 8.15
C PRO A 150 10.74 -5.07 6.62
N GLY A 151 10.93 -6.20 5.93
CA GLY A 151 10.67 -6.29 4.48
C GLY A 151 11.91 -6.31 3.58
N LYS A 152 13.13 -6.45 4.12
CA LYS A 152 14.39 -6.45 3.33
C LYS A 152 14.34 -7.26 2.02
N PRO A 153 13.77 -8.50 1.97
CA PRO A 153 13.79 -9.33 0.75
C PRO A 153 12.80 -8.92 -0.34
N ILE A 154 12.12 -7.80 -0.21
CA ILE A 154 11.16 -7.35 -1.24
C ILE A 154 11.80 -7.32 -2.63
N LEU A 155 11.00 -7.69 -3.65
CA LEU A 155 11.36 -7.71 -5.05
C LEU A 155 10.33 -6.93 -5.87
N MET A 156 10.78 -6.29 -6.94
CA MET A 156 9.92 -5.75 -8.00
C MET A 156 10.47 -6.18 -9.35
N ALA A 157 9.58 -6.67 -10.20
CA ALA A 157 9.90 -7.04 -11.58
C ALA A 157 8.80 -6.52 -12.52
N VAL A 158 9.14 -6.41 -13.81
CA VAL A 158 8.21 -5.97 -14.86
C VAL A 158 8.34 -6.91 -16.06
N PHE A 159 7.22 -7.34 -16.60
CA PHE A 159 7.18 -8.05 -17.87
C PHE A 159 7.18 -7.05 -19.04
N SER A 160 7.71 -7.47 -20.20
CA SER A 160 7.70 -6.65 -21.42
C SER A 160 6.28 -6.26 -21.88
N SER A 161 5.28 -7.04 -21.49
CA SER A 161 3.84 -6.76 -21.68
C SER A 161 3.24 -5.77 -20.70
N GLY A 162 4.06 -5.25 -19.75
CA GLY A 162 3.70 -4.15 -18.85
C GLY A 162 3.23 -4.55 -17.45
N GLN A 163 3.02 -5.85 -17.16
CA GLN A 163 2.61 -6.27 -15.81
C GLN A 163 3.73 -6.06 -14.80
N ILE A 164 3.37 -5.51 -13.64
CA ILE A 164 4.27 -5.30 -12.52
C ILE A 164 4.11 -6.45 -11.52
N VAL A 165 5.22 -7.03 -11.07
CA VAL A 165 5.23 -8.06 -10.04
C VAL A 165 5.91 -7.55 -8.79
N PHE A 166 5.24 -7.63 -7.65
CA PHE A 166 5.84 -7.41 -6.34
C PHE A 166 5.97 -8.74 -5.61
N GLY A 167 7.21 -9.12 -5.29
CA GLY A 167 7.51 -10.24 -4.42
C GLY A 167 7.68 -9.76 -2.98
N LEU A 168 6.74 -10.10 -2.10
CA LEU A 168 6.74 -9.72 -0.70
C LEU A 168 7.24 -10.88 0.17
N PRO A 169 7.96 -10.60 1.28
CA PRO A 169 8.39 -11.65 2.21
C PRO A 169 7.22 -12.42 2.85
N GLY A 170 7.46 -13.63 3.36
CA GLY A 170 6.42 -14.44 4.01
C GLY A 170 5.94 -13.91 5.37
N ASN A 171 6.78 -13.15 6.11
CA ASN A 171 6.39 -12.62 7.43
C ASN A 171 5.27 -11.56 7.34
N PRO A 172 4.18 -11.66 8.12
CA PRO A 172 2.99 -10.81 7.97
C PRO A 172 3.25 -9.30 8.02
N VAL A 173 4.04 -8.83 8.99
CA VAL A 173 4.34 -7.38 9.10
C VAL A 173 5.25 -6.91 7.96
N SER A 174 6.08 -7.79 7.39
CA SER A 174 6.85 -7.49 6.18
C SER A 174 5.95 -7.36 4.95
N VAL A 175 4.91 -8.17 4.86
CA VAL A 175 3.87 -8.04 3.82
C VAL A 175 3.15 -6.70 3.95
N ALA A 176 2.77 -6.33 5.17
CA ALA A 176 2.11 -5.04 5.43
C ALA A 176 2.98 -3.84 5.03
N VAL A 177 4.28 -3.86 5.34
CA VAL A 177 5.24 -2.83 4.91
C VAL A 177 5.39 -2.83 3.38
N GLY A 178 5.53 -4.01 2.76
CA GLY A 178 5.62 -4.12 1.30
C GLY A 178 4.39 -3.58 0.59
N LEU A 179 3.20 -3.94 1.07
CA LEU A 179 1.94 -3.39 0.56
C LEU A 179 1.89 -1.86 0.73
N ARG A 180 2.15 -1.37 1.94
CA ARG A 180 2.00 0.05 2.30
C ARG A 180 2.95 0.97 1.54
N PHE A 181 4.22 0.61 1.45
CA PHE A 181 5.28 1.50 0.98
C PHE A 181 5.71 1.26 -0.46
N PHE A 182 5.33 0.14 -1.08
CA PHE A 182 5.71 -0.19 -2.44
C PHE A 182 4.48 -0.42 -3.34
N VAL A 183 3.67 -1.42 -3.04
CA VAL A 183 2.53 -1.79 -3.88
C VAL A 183 1.52 -0.65 -3.97
N ASN A 184 1.10 -0.09 -2.83
CA ASN A 184 0.11 0.98 -2.80
C ASN A 184 0.61 2.25 -3.49
N GLN A 185 1.91 2.56 -3.45
CA GLN A 185 2.46 3.70 -4.17
C GLN A 185 2.35 3.49 -5.69
N ALA A 186 2.68 2.29 -6.18
CA ALA A 186 2.51 1.95 -7.59
C ALA A 186 1.04 2.04 -8.02
N LEU A 187 0.13 1.46 -7.23
CA LEU A 187 -1.31 1.51 -7.51
C LEU A 187 -1.87 2.94 -7.56
N ARG A 188 -1.38 3.83 -6.68
CA ARG A 188 -1.74 5.26 -6.72
C ARG A 188 -1.28 5.93 -8.01
N LEU A 189 0.00 5.75 -8.37
CA LEU A 189 0.55 6.32 -9.60
C LEU A 189 -0.17 5.80 -10.84
N MET A 190 -0.55 4.52 -10.88
CA MET A 190 -1.36 3.96 -11.97
C MET A 190 -2.76 4.60 -12.08
N GLN A 191 -3.28 5.12 -10.98
CA GLN A 191 -4.55 5.86 -10.93
C GLN A 191 -4.38 7.38 -11.14
N GLY A 192 -3.20 7.84 -11.52
CA GLY A 192 -2.90 9.27 -11.71
C GLY A 192 -2.79 10.05 -10.40
N GLN A 193 -2.74 9.40 -9.26
CA GLN A 193 -2.61 10.06 -7.96
C GLN A 193 -1.15 10.36 -7.64
N SER A 194 -0.88 11.46 -6.95
CA SER A 194 0.45 11.79 -6.44
C SER A 194 0.89 10.85 -5.31
N ILE A 195 2.19 10.81 -5.04
CA ILE A 195 2.74 10.14 -3.84
C ILE A 195 2.10 10.75 -2.59
N GLU A 196 1.69 9.88 -1.66
CA GLU A 196 1.08 10.32 -0.41
C GLU A 196 2.06 11.15 0.42
N PRO A 197 1.67 12.35 0.89
CA PRO A 197 2.52 13.15 1.74
C PRO A 197 2.71 12.49 3.11
N LYS A 198 3.92 12.60 3.63
CA LYS A 198 4.21 12.19 5.01
C LYS A 198 3.81 13.29 5.97
N MET A 199 3.44 12.91 7.18
CA MET A 199 3.15 13.82 8.29
C MET A 199 4.33 13.84 9.26
N LYS A 200 4.44 14.91 10.05
CA LYS A 200 5.40 15.03 11.12
C LYS A 200 4.71 14.83 12.47
N ALA A 201 5.36 14.09 13.35
CA ALA A 201 4.89 13.86 14.71
C ALA A 201 6.03 13.98 15.72
N ILE A 202 5.72 14.33 16.97
CA ILE A 202 6.68 14.32 18.07
C ILE A 202 6.75 12.91 18.65
N ASN A 203 7.90 12.29 18.57
CA ASN A 203 8.13 10.98 19.17
C ASN A 203 8.17 11.05 20.69
N LYS A 204 7.41 10.20 21.35
CA LYS A 204 7.32 10.17 22.82
C LYS A 204 8.07 8.99 23.46
N SER A 205 8.72 8.16 22.67
CA SER A 205 9.45 6.97 23.11
C SER A 205 10.90 6.97 22.64
N GLU A 206 11.80 6.36 23.41
CA GLU A 206 13.16 6.09 22.94
C GLU A 206 13.18 4.77 22.16
N TYR A 207 13.89 4.74 21.04
CA TYR A 207 14.02 3.52 20.25
C TYR A 207 15.41 3.39 19.62
N LYS A 208 16.03 2.22 19.77
CA LYS A 208 17.34 1.91 19.18
C LYS A 208 17.19 0.96 17.99
N LYS A 209 17.92 1.21 16.92
CA LYS A 209 17.96 0.37 15.73
C LYS A 209 19.35 0.32 15.08
N SER A 210 19.53 -0.56 14.10
CA SER A 210 20.74 -0.56 13.27
C SER A 210 20.74 0.64 12.31
N LYS A 211 21.87 1.35 12.19
CA LYS A 211 22.08 2.47 11.24
C LYS A 211 21.89 2.05 9.77
N LYS A 212 22.09 0.76 9.44
CA LYS A 212 22.11 0.25 8.06
C LYS A 212 20.75 0.25 7.36
N PHE A 213 19.65 0.41 8.09
CA PHE A 213 18.32 0.23 7.52
C PHE A 213 17.45 1.46 7.74
N CYS A 214 16.66 1.83 6.74
CA CYS A 214 15.44 2.56 6.98
C CYS A 214 14.45 1.65 7.72
N PHE A 215 13.88 2.11 8.81
CA PHE A 215 13.02 1.29 9.66
C PHE A 215 11.59 1.83 9.65
N PHE A 216 10.66 0.97 9.23
CA PHE A 216 9.23 1.23 9.30
C PHE A 216 8.69 0.63 10.61
N ALA A 217 8.62 1.47 11.64
CA ALA A 217 8.23 1.02 12.97
C ALA A 217 6.72 1.05 13.16
N LYS A 218 6.18 -0.02 13.75
CA LYS A 218 4.80 -0.04 14.27
C LYS A 218 4.68 1.04 15.34
N ALA A 219 3.76 1.99 15.16
CA ALA A 219 3.57 3.10 16.06
C ALA A 219 2.10 3.33 16.37
N HIS A 220 1.85 3.96 17.49
CA HIS A 220 0.54 4.48 17.86
C HIS A 220 0.65 6.00 17.99
N THR A 221 -0.09 6.71 17.17
CA THR A 221 -0.08 8.17 17.09
C THR A 221 -1.43 8.71 17.54
N THR A 222 -1.39 9.76 18.35
CA THR A 222 -2.56 10.48 18.85
C THR A 222 -2.39 11.97 18.59
N VAL A 223 -3.48 12.73 18.68
CA VAL A 223 -3.46 14.20 18.66
C VAL A 223 -3.58 14.68 20.10
N ASN A 224 -2.65 15.51 20.55
CA ASN A 224 -2.71 16.08 21.90
C ASN A 224 -3.68 17.27 21.96
N ALA A 225 -3.86 17.84 23.16
CA ALA A 225 -4.78 18.95 23.39
C ALA A 225 -4.44 20.23 22.60
N GLN A 226 -3.21 20.37 22.13
CA GLN A 226 -2.73 21.48 21.29
C GLN A 226 -2.85 21.19 19.78
N GLY A 227 -3.43 20.04 19.38
CA GLY A 227 -3.55 19.65 17.98
C GLY A 227 -2.27 19.06 17.36
N ILE A 228 -1.25 18.76 18.18
CA ILE A 228 0.03 18.22 17.73
C ILE A 228 -0.04 16.69 17.69
N LEU A 229 0.45 16.08 16.59
CA LEU A 229 0.61 14.62 16.49
C LEU A 229 1.75 14.15 17.40
N GLU A 230 1.44 13.26 18.32
CA GLU A 230 2.38 12.58 19.19
C GLU A 230 2.39 11.08 18.90
N THR A 231 3.56 10.49 18.72
CA THR A 231 3.71 9.10 18.34
C THR A 231 4.54 8.32 19.33
N ASN A 232 4.12 7.08 19.59
CA ASN A 232 4.83 6.12 20.41
C ASN A 232 5.24 4.92 19.57
N ILE A 233 6.53 4.59 19.55
CA ILE A 233 7.00 3.35 18.92
C ILE A 233 6.59 2.18 19.82
N LEU A 234 5.82 1.25 19.27
CA LEU A 234 5.33 0.10 20.02
C LEU A 234 6.47 -0.90 20.31
N SER A 235 6.37 -1.61 21.41
CA SER A 235 7.26 -2.76 21.69
C SER A 235 6.95 -3.91 20.74
N GLY A 236 7.91 -4.84 20.55
CA GLY A 236 7.69 -6.04 19.72
C GLY A 236 7.67 -5.72 18.22
N GLN A 237 8.74 -5.10 17.73
CA GLN A 237 8.88 -4.69 16.34
C GLN A 237 9.20 -5.85 15.36
N GLU A 238 9.35 -7.08 15.83
CA GLU A 238 9.65 -8.24 14.99
C GLU A 238 8.55 -8.47 13.95
N SER A 239 8.96 -8.92 12.76
CA SER A 239 8.08 -9.02 11.58
C SER A 239 7.00 -10.10 11.68
N PHE A 240 7.11 -11.02 12.63
CA PHE A 240 6.11 -12.05 12.90
C PHE A 240 5.14 -11.70 14.04
N LYS A 241 5.40 -10.63 14.81
CA LYS A 241 4.57 -10.25 15.97
C LYS A 241 3.34 -9.45 15.54
N LEU A 242 2.17 -10.09 15.59
CA LEU A 242 0.88 -9.50 15.23
C LEU A 242 0.21 -8.73 16.38
N LYS A 243 0.43 -9.15 17.65
CA LYS A 243 -0.20 -8.47 18.79
C LYS A 243 0.08 -6.96 18.84
N PRO A 244 1.34 -6.46 18.71
CA PRO A 244 1.56 -5.03 18.60
C PRO A 244 1.07 -4.44 17.27
N PHE A 245 0.98 -5.22 16.19
CA PHE A 245 0.43 -4.76 14.93
C PHE A 245 -1.06 -4.41 15.04
N ASN A 246 -1.84 -5.13 15.86
CA ASN A 246 -3.24 -4.81 16.13
C ASN A 246 -3.43 -3.47 16.87
N GLN A 247 -2.39 -2.96 17.52
CA GLN A 247 -2.40 -1.67 18.23
C GLN A 247 -1.83 -0.52 17.38
N THR A 248 -1.36 -0.85 16.19
CA THR A 248 -0.73 0.11 15.27
C THR A 248 -1.81 0.90 14.53
N ASN A 249 -1.73 2.23 14.56
CA ASN A 249 -2.53 3.12 13.71
C ASN A 249 -1.67 3.93 12.73
N SER A 250 -0.34 3.83 12.86
CA SER A 250 0.61 4.58 12.05
C SER A 250 1.93 3.84 11.90
N TRP A 251 2.67 4.16 10.86
CA TRP A 251 4.05 3.76 10.66
C TRP A 251 4.96 4.95 10.93
N ALA A 252 5.91 4.80 11.85
CA ALA A 252 6.98 5.76 12.04
C ALA A 252 8.16 5.41 11.12
N ILE A 253 8.65 6.38 10.37
CA ILE A 253 9.72 6.21 9.39
C ILE A 253 11.02 6.69 10.02
N ILE A 254 11.90 5.77 10.39
CA ILE A 254 13.20 6.08 10.99
C ILE A 254 14.27 5.84 9.91
N PRO A 255 14.87 6.91 9.34
CA PRO A 255 15.76 6.79 8.20
C PRO A 255 17.04 5.99 8.53
N GLU A 256 17.73 5.52 7.49
CA GLU A 256 19.09 5.02 7.63
C GLU A 256 20.02 6.11 8.20
N GLY A 257 21.16 5.72 8.71
CA GLY A 257 22.11 6.64 9.35
C GLY A 257 21.83 6.94 10.82
N LEU A 258 20.57 6.85 11.29
CA LEU A 258 20.22 6.95 12.70
C LEU A 258 20.30 5.58 13.39
N ASP A 259 20.90 5.53 14.58
CA ASP A 259 20.94 4.34 15.45
C ASP A 259 19.98 4.42 16.63
N ALA A 260 19.52 5.62 16.94
CA ALA A 260 18.54 5.84 17.99
C ALA A 260 17.58 6.98 17.62
N LEU A 261 16.35 6.84 18.05
CA LEU A 261 15.34 7.87 18.06
C LEU A 261 15.19 8.34 19.51
N LYS A 262 15.31 9.64 19.75
CA LYS A 262 15.19 10.24 21.09
C LYS A 262 13.74 10.63 21.36
N LYS A 263 13.41 10.68 22.65
CA LYS A 263 12.15 11.29 23.10
C LYS A 263 12.10 12.76 22.67
N ASP A 264 10.91 13.22 22.32
CA ASP A 264 10.59 14.59 21.87
C ASP A 264 11.30 15.03 20.57
N GLN A 265 11.88 14.08 19.83
CA GLN A 265 12.39 14.30 18.48
C GLN A 265 11.24 14.25 17.46
N GLU A 266 11.26 15.17 16.48
CA GLU A 266 10.34 15.12 15.33
C GLU A 266 10.72 13.95 14.40
N ILE A 267 9.70 13.22 13.94
CA ILE A 267 9.86 12.13 12.96
C ILE A 267 8.75 12.14 11.92
N GLU A 268 9.02 11.54 10.78
CA GLU A 268 8.01 11.30 9.75
C GLU A 268 7.15 10.10 10.11
N ILE A 269 5.85 10.25 9.91
CA ILE A 269 4.87 9.18 10.07
C ILE A 269 3.92 9.13 8.86
N VAL A 270 3.30 7.99 8.65
CA VAL A 270 2.16 7.84 7.75
C VAL A 270 1.08 6.99 8.43
N PRO A 271 -0.21 7.14 8.09
CA PRO A 271 -1.27 6.28 8.59
C PRO A 271 -0.99 4.80 8.30
N LEU A 272 -1.57 3.90 9.09
CA LEU A 272 -1.42 2.45 8.91
C LEU A 272 -1.81 2.03 7.49
N ASN A 273 -2.96 2.49 7.03
CA ASN A 273 -3.43 2.27 5.68
C ASN A 273 -3.35 3.56 4.86
N MET A 274 -3.18 3.40 3.56
CA MET A 274 -3.10 4.54 2.65
C MET A 274 -4.46 5.23 2.50
N GLY A 275 -4.44 6.57 2.43
CA GLY A 275 -5.65 7.38 2.27
C GLY A 275 -6.51 7.52 3.52
N GLU A 276 -6.04 7.05 4.67
CA GLU A 276 -6.72 7.22 5.96
C GLU A 276 -6.17 8.40 6.76
N SER A 277 -7.01 8.96 7.60
CA SER A 277 -6.57 9.84 8.69
C SER A 277 -6.03 8.99 9.84
N ILE A 278 -5.14 9.56 10.63
CA ILE A 278 -4.77 8.97 11.93
C ILE A 278 -5.95 9.22 12.86
N ASN A 279 -6.70 8.15 13.14
CA ASN A 279 -7.72 8.18 14.16
C ASN A 279 -7.05 7.99 15.52
N PRO A 280 -7.25 8.92 16.48
CA PRO A 280 -6.68 8.85 17.82
C PRO A 280 -7.18 7.64 18.61
#